data_fafdd2a266a28ce6c6077097ed7378be
#
_entry.id   fafdd2a266a28ce6c6077097ed7378be
#
_cell.length_a   1.000
_cell.length_b   1.000
_cell.length_c   1.000
_cell.angle_alpha   90.00
_cell.angle_beta   90.00
_cell.angle_gamma   90.00
#
_symmetry.space_group_name_H-M   'P 1'
#
loop_
_entity.id
_entity.type
_entity.pdbx_description
1 polymer ?
#
loop_
_entity_poly.entity_id
_entity_poly.type
_entity_poly.pdbx_seq_one_letter_code
_entity_poly.pdbx_strand_id
1 'polypeptide(L)'
;MLIWFLPVFLVLLMIGLPVFFGLLAAPGVLLYLNGQERDIALLYRNVYNGMDSFPLMAIPFFMLAGELMNRGGITERLVEFSQALMGHLRGGLAQVNVLSSMLFAGLSGSAVADTSALGSMLVPAMEKEGYTRKYAAAITAASSVIGPIIPPSGIMIIYAYVMGESVAALFLAGIVPGILVGVGLMIMVRLTADKYDLPAAKRVVLQGTTMGAVEWWVSFILVRLNIGLIIWSLVPLGEDASATANWLSLGGALLAAHGLFLGIRQLVGHDFRLVCKRALVPLPTPLLLLGGLRVGLFPPTE
;
A
#
# COMPACT_ATOMS: atom_id res chain seq x y z
N MET A 1 10.28 -10.44 -38.78
CA MET A 1 9.25 -10.80 -37.79
C MET A 1 8.95 -9.68 -36.81
N LEU A 2 9.93 -9.13 -36.08
CA LEU A 2 9.70 -8.13 -35.02
C LEU A 2 8.94 -6.88 -35.52
N ILE A 3 9.22 -6.41 -36.74
CA ILE A 3 8.60 -5.22 -37.34
C ILE A 3 7.11 -5.42 -37.59
N TRP A 4 6.68 -6.64 -37.95
CA TRP A 4 5.29 -6.95 -38.23
C TRP A 4 4.46 -7.28 -37.00
N PHE A 5 5.12 -7.55 -35.85
CA PHE A 5 4.43 -7.86 -34.60
C PHE A 5 3.51 -6.71 -34.16
N LEU A 6 4.04 -5.48 -34.12
CA LEU A 6 3.30 -4.33 -33.65
C LEU A 6 2.07 -4.00 -34.54
N PRO A 7 2.18 -3.94 -35.87
CA PRO A 7 1.01 -3.75 -36.72
C PRO A 7 -0.07 -4.83 -36.54
N VAL A 8 0.30 -6.12 -36.53
CA VAL A 8 -0.67 -7.21 -36.34
C VAL A 8 -1.33 -7.12 -34.99
N PHE A 9 -0.57 -6.86 -33.91
CA PHE A 9 -1.09 -6.68 -32.57
C PHE A 9 -2.08 -5.50 -32.49
N LEU A 10 -1.74 -4.35 -33.08
CA LEU A 10 -2.63 -3.17 -33.12
C LEU A 10 -3.91 -3.46 -33.89
N VAL A 11 -3.86 -4.16 -35.01
CA VAL A 11 -5.05 -4.55 -35.76
C VAL A 11 -5.94 -5.45 -34.91
N LEU A 12 -5.37 -6.43 -34.23
CA LEU A 12 -6.13 -7.31 -33.33
C LEU A 12 -6.79 -6.54 -32.18
N LEU A 13 -6.12 -5.55 -31.61
CA LEU A 13 -6.68 -4.66 -30.61
C LEU A 13 -7.84 -3.80 -31.18
N MET A 14 -7.69 -3.29 -32.40
CA MET A 14 -8.75 -2.48 -33.04
C MET A 14 -10.01 -3.30 -33.38
N ILE A 15 -9.87 -4.60 -33.60
CA ILE A 15 -10.99 -5.54 -33.75
C ILE A 15 -11.68 -5.83 -32.41
N GLY A 16 -11.11 -5.35 -31.29
CA GLY A 16 -11.67 -5.53 -29.93
C GLY A 16 -11.16 -6.77 -29.21
N LEU A 17 -10.08 -7.38 -29.68
CA LEU A 17 -9.45 -8.51 -28.97
C LEU A 17 -8.82 -8.01 -27.67
N PRO A 18 -9.09 -8.64 -26.51
CA PRO A 18 -8.39 -8.28 -25.28
C PRO A 18 -6.87 -8.38 -25.41
N VAL A 19 -6.14 -7.46 -24.77
CA VAL A 19 -4.66 -7.33 -24.90
C VAL A 19 -3.94 -8.66 -24.71
N PHE A 20 -4.34 -9.46 -23.74
CA PHE A 20 -3.76 -10.78 -23.48
C PHE A 20 -3.82 -11.70 -24.70
N PHE A 21 -5.00 -11.82 -25.31
CA PHE A 21 -5.18 -12.66 -26.51
C PHE A 21 -4.46 -12.06 -27.73
N GLY A 22 -4.42 -10.72 -27.82
CA GLY A 22 -3.66 -10.04 -28.87
C GLY A 22 -2.17 -10.32 -28.80
N LEU A 23 -1.60 -10.30 -27.60
CA LEU A 23 -0.18 -10.63 -27.36
C LEU A 23 0.18 -12.09 -27.68
N LEU A 24 -0.79 -13.01 -27.52
CA LEU A 24 -0.60 -14.42 -27.88
C LEU A 24 -0.85 -14.68 -29.38
N ALA A 25 -1.90 -14.08 -29.93
CA ALA A 25 -2.31 -14.31 -31.31
C ALA A 25 -1.37 -13.66 -32.32
N ALA A 26 -0.85 -12.46 -32.04
CA ALA A 26 0.02 -11.76 -32.99
C ALA A 26 1.29 -12.55 -33.33
N PRO A 27 2.11 -13.07 -32.39
CA PRO A 27 3.22 -13.91 -32.72
C PRO A 27 2.78 -15.25 -33.33
N GLY A 28 1.65 -15.84 -32.89
CA GLY A 28 1.10 -17.07 -33.49
C GLY A 28 0.76 -16.92 -34.96
N VAL A 29 0.06 -15.85 -35.33
CA VAL A 29 -0.25 -15.51 -36.73
C VAL A 29 1.02 -15.30 -37.53
N LEU A 30 2.00 -14.60 -37.00
CA LEU A 30 3.28 -14.37 -37.71
C LEU A 30 4.08 -15.65 -37.92
N LEU A 31 4.11 -16.56 -36.94
CA LEU A 31 4.76 -17.86 -37.07
C LEU A 31 4.08 -18.71 -38.14
N TYR A 32 2.74 -18.73 -38.15
CA TYR A 32 1.97 -19.43 -39.18
C TYR A 32 2.23 -18.88 -40.57
N LEU A 33 2.18 -17.56 -40.76
CA LEU A 33 2.43 -16.90 -42.07
C LEU A 33 3.86 -17.09 -42.58
N ASN A 34 4.84 -17.35 -41.71
CA ASN A 34 6.22 -17.60 -42.07
C ASN A 34 6.55 -19.11 -42.24
N GLY A 35 5.56 -20.01 -42.17
CA GLY A 35 5.75 -21.45 -42.28
C GLY A 35 6.50 -22.08 -41.09
N GLN A 36 6.53 -21.40 -39.96
CA GLN A 36 7.20 -21.83 -38.71
C GLN A 36 6.19 -22.43 -37.72
N GLU A 37 5.28 -23.25 -38.18
CA GLU A 37 4.21 -23.83 -37.37
C GLU A 37 4.73 -24.66 -36.19
N ARG A 38 5.91 -25.30 -36.34
CA ARG A 38 6.56 -26.07 -35.29
C ARG A 38 6.96 -25.19 -34.08
N ASP A 39 7.19 -23.91 -34.32
CA ASP A 39 7.62 -22.97 -33.27
C ASP A 39 6.44 -22.43 -32.44
N ILE A 40 5.19 -22.73 -32.85
CA ILE A 40 4.00 -22.41 -32.04
C ILE A 40 4.07 -23.08 -30.64
N ALA A 41 4.64 -24.29 -30.58
CA ALA A 41 4.85 -24.97 -29.31
C ALA A 41 5.80 -24.21 -28.38
N LEU A 42 6.80 -23.48 -28.92
CA LEU A 42 7.71 -22.63 -28.16
C LEU A 42 6.96 -21.43 -27.56
N LEU A 43 5.96 -20.90 -28.27
CA LEU A 43 5.15 -19.79 -27.77
C LEU A 43 4.40 -20.20 -26.48
N TYR A 44 3.75 -21.36 -26.47
CA TYR A 44 3.09 -21.90 -25.30
C TYR A 44 4.06 -22.16 -24.16
N ARG A 45 5.21 -22.74 -24.47
CA ARG A 45 6.28 -23.00 -23.50
C ARG A 45 6.80 -21.70 -22.87
N ASN A 46 7.00 -20.65 -23.68
CA ASN A 46 7.45 -19.35 -23.18
C ASN A 46 6.40 -18.68 -22.29
N VAL A 47 5.11 -18.80 -22.63
CA VAL A 47 4.01 -18.31 -21.79
C VAL A 47 4.00 -19.05 -20.45
N TYR A 48 4.10 -20.39 -20.49
CA TYR A 48 4.14 -21.21 -19.29
C TYR A 48 5.34 -20.84 -18.40
N ASN A 49 6.54 -20.82 -18.96
CA ASN A 49 7.76 -20.46 -18.24
C ASN A 49 7.73 -19.01 -17.72
N GLY A 50 7.06 -18.10 -18.44
CA GLY A 50 6.90 -16.71 -18.02
C GLY A 50 5.95 -16.56 -16.84
N MET A 51 5.01 -17.49 -16.65
CA MET A 51 4.10 -17.53 -15.52
C MET A 51 4.65 -18.33 -14.32
N ASP A 52 5.51 -19.32 -14.60
CA ASP A 52 6.13 -20.18 -13.59
C ASP A 52 7.29 -19.44 -12.92
N SER A 53 6.91 -18.51 -12.04
CA SER A 53 7.85 -17.65 -11.33
C SER A 53 7.39 -17.45 -9.89
N PHE A 54 8.28 -17.73 -8.96
CA PHE A 54 8.01 -17.56 -7.54
C PHE A 54 7.60 -16.12 -7.17
N PRO A 55 8.27 -15.05 -7.63
CA PRO A 55 7.83 -13.69 -7.35
C PRO A 55 6.41 -13.38 -7.82
N LEU A 56 5.98 -13.92 -8.96
CA LEU A 56 4.64 -13.69 -9.48
C LEU A 56 3.54 -14.36 -8.64
N MET A 57 3.85 -15.47 -7.96
CA MET A 57 2.92 -16.12 -7.03
C MET A 57 2.55 -15.24 -5.84
N ALA A 58 3.41 -14.30 -5.46
CA ALA A 58 3.12 -13.36 -4.37
C ALA A 58 1.94 -12.43 -4.71
N ILE A 59 1.70 -12.11 -5.98
CA ILE A 59 0.66 -11.16 -6.40
C ILE A 59 -0.75 -11.61 -5.96
N PRO A 60 -1.24 -12.83 -6.28
CA PRO A 60 -2.56 -13.26 -5.84
C PRO A 60 -2.69 -13.32 -4.32
N PHE A 61 -1.64 -13.66 -3.59
CA PHE A 61 -1.67 -13.66 -2.13
C PHE A 61 -1.77 -12.24 -1.56
N PHE A 62 -1.03 -11.27 -2.10
CA PHE A 62 -1.18 -9.86 -1.71
C PHE A 62 -2.56 -9.31 -2.05
N MET A 63 -3.11 -9.65 -3.22
CA MET A 63 -4.47 -9.24 -3.59
C MET A 63 -5.50 -9.83 -2.64
N LEU A 64 -5.39 -11.13 -2.31
CA LEU A 64 -6.28 -11.78 -1.35
C LEU A 64 -6.16 -11.15 0.04
N ALA A 65 -4.96 -10.92 0.53
CA ALA A 65 -4.73 -10.26 1.82
C ALA A 65 -5.35 -8.86 1.84
N GLY A 66 -5.12 -8.05 0.79
CA GLY A 66 -5.71 -6.71 0.65
C GLY A 66 -7.23 -6.73 0.66
N GLU A 67 -7.85 -7.67 -0.05
CA GLU A 67 -9.32 -7.82 -0.08
C GLU A 67 -9.88 -8.27 1.27
N LEU A 68 -9.25 -9.23 1.94
CA LEU A 68 -9.65 -9.66 3.29
C LEU A 68 -9.56 -8.53 4.30
N MET A 69 -8.49 -7.73 4.24
CA MET A 69 -8.28 -6.58 5.10
C MET A 69 -9.32 -5.49 4.83
N ASN A 70 -9.65 -5.23 3.57
CA ASN A 70 -10.68 -4.27 3.18
C ASN A 70 -12.06 -4.69 3.70
N ARG A 71 -12.46 -5.95 3.49
CA ARG A 71 -13.72 -6.50 4.03
C ARG A 71 -13.73 -6.57 5.55
N GLY A 72 -12.57 -6.69 6.18
CA GLY A 72 -12.40 -6.65 7.63
C GLY A 72 -12.58 -5.25 8.27
N GLY A 73 -12.93 -4.22 7.47
CA GLY A 73 -13.18 -2.86 7.96
C GLY A 73 -11.89 -2.09 8.29
N ILE A 74 -10.75 -2.53 7.78
CA ILE A 74 -9.47 -1.87 8.00
C ILE A 74 -9.44 -0.51 7.32
N THR A 75 -10.02 -0.40 6.13
CA THR A 75 -10.11 0.86 5.38
C THR A 75 -10.82 1.95 6.19
N GLU A 76 -11.93 1.63 6.82
CA GLU A 76 -12.66 2.57 7.70
C GLU A 76 -11.79 3.06 8.86
N ARG A 77 -11.05 2.14 9.50
CA ARG A 77 -10.16 2.47 10.62
C ARG A 77 -8.99 3.35 10.20
N LEU A 78 -8.45 3.16 8.99
CA LEU A 78 -7.40 4.02 8.44
C LEU A 78 -7.92 5.42 8.12
N VAL A 79 -9.14 5.53 7.61
CA VAL A 79 -9.81 6.81 7.38
C VAL A 79 -10.09 7.52 8.71
N GLU A 80 -10.61 6.82 9.73
CA GLU A 80 -10.81 7.39 11.07
C GLU A 80 -9.50 7.92 11.66
N PHE A 81 -8.41 7.15 11.53
CA PHE A 81 -7.09 7.57 11.98
C PHE A 81 -6.59 8.81 11.23
N SER A 82 -6.68 8.80 9.90
CA SER A 82 -6.29 9.93 9.06
C SER A 82 -7.11 11.18 9.41
N GLN A 83 -8.39 11.01 9.70
CA GLN A 83 -9.29 12.08 10.10
C GLN A 83 -8.94 12.65 11.47
N ALA A 84 -8.58 11.81 12.44
CA ALA A 84 -8.11 12.25 13.75
C ALA A 84 -6.80 13.05 13.66
N LEU A 85 -5.93 12.68 12.69
CA LEU A 85 -4.62 13.31 12.53
C LEU A 85 -4.68 14.60 11.68
N MET A 86 -5.44 14.60 10.59
CA MET A 86 -5.43 15.68 9.59
C MET A 86 -6.78 16.41 9.45
N GLY A 87 -7.87 15.87 10.00
CA GLY A 87 -9.20 16.44 9.84
C GLY A 87 -9.37 17.86 10.40
N HIS A 88 -8.47 18.28 11.30
CA HIS A 88 -8.45 19.63 11.89
C HIS A 88 -7.81 20.70 10.98
N LEU A 89 -7.22 20.29 9.86
CA LEU A 89 -6.58 21.21 8.91
C LEU A 89 -7.61 21.81 7.94
N ARG A 90 -7.28 22.99 7.36
CA ARG A 90 -8.09 23.55 6.29
C ARG A 90 -8.04 22.63 5.06
N GLY A 91 -9.21 22.32 4.47
CA GLY A 91 -9.33 21.26 3.48
C GLY A 91 -9.18 19.87 4.11
N GLY A 92 -9.58 19.71 5.39
CA GLY A 92 -9.31 18.55 6.23
C GLY A 92 -9.63 17.21 5.59
N LEU A 93 -10.83 17.02 4.97
CA LEU A 93 -11.16 15.77 4.29
C LEU A 93 -10.32 15.51 3.04
N ALA A 94 -9.83 16.53 2.35
CA ALA A 94 -8.91 16.34 1.22
C ALA A 94 -7.53 15.86 1.74
N GLN A 95 -7.04 16.42 2.87
CA GLN A 95 -5.82 15.95 3.54
C GLN A 95 -5.99 14.51 4.05
N VAL A 96 -7.14 14.19 4.63
CA VAL A 96 -7.52 12.85 5.08
C VAL A 96 -7.50 11.87 3.91
N ASN A 97 -8.04 12.26 2.76
CA ASN A 97 -8.05 11.44 1.56
C ASN A 97 -6.62 11.05 1.13
N VAL A 98 -5.73 12.03 1.03
CA VAL A 98 -4.32 11.78 0.67
C VAL A 98 -3.62 10.89 1.70
N LEU A 99 -3.77 11.19 2.99
CA LEU A 99 -3.14 10.39 4.05
C LEU A 99 -3.69 8.96 4.08
N SER A 100 -5.02 8.81 3.94
CA SER A 100 -5.64 7.47 3.86
C SER A 100 -5.14 6.68 2.66
N SER A 101 -4.97 7.32 1.49
CA SER A 101 -4.39 6.68 0.30
C SER A 101 -2.94 6.24 0.56
N MET A 102 -2.12 7.06 1.23
CA MET A 102 -0.74 6.68 1.59
C MET A 102 -0.71 5.45 2.51
N LEU A 103 -1.58 5.41 3.50
CA LEU A 103 -1.66 4.28 4.44
C LEU A 103 -2.25 3.03 3.79
N PHE A 104 -3.28 3.21 2.98
CA PHE A 104 -3.95 2.11 2.28
C PHE A 104 -3.09 1.54 1.14
N ALA A 105 -2.23 2.34 0.53
CA ALA A 105 -1.25 1.91 -0.46
C ALA A 105 -0.40 0.74 0.04
N GLY A 106 0.06 0.81 1.30
CA GLY A 106 0.80 -0.28 1.95
C GLY A 106 0.01 -1.58 2.19
N LEU A 107 -1.26 -1.63 1.83
CA LEU A 107 -2.14 -2.79 1.96
C LEU A 107 -2.62 -3.31 0.61
N SER A 108 -3.02 -2.43 -0.31
CA SER A 108 -3.64 -2.77 -1.59
C SER A 108 -2.64 -2.88 -2.74
N GLY A 109 -1.65 -2.02 -2.77
CA GLY A 109 -0.67 -1.92 -3.86
C GLY A 109 -1.28 -1.59 -5.23
N SER A 110 -2.54 -1.14 -5.28
CA SER A 110 -3.31 -0.93 -6.51
C SER A 110 -4.06 0.40 -6.51
N ALA A 111 -3.76 1.27 -7.48
CA ALA A 111 -4.46 2.54 -7.66
C ALA A 111 -5.98 2.36 -7.90
N VAL A 112 -6.37 1.31 -8.60
CA VAL A 112 -7.79 1.03 -8.91
C VAL A 112 -8.53 0.61 -7.65
N ALA A 113 -7.93 -0.26 -6.83
CA ALA A 113 -8.50 -0.69 -5.56
C ALA A 113 -8.64 0.49 -4.59
N ASP A 114 -7.61 1.35 -4.50
CA ASP A 114 -7.62 2.55 -3.67
C ASP A 114 -8.71 3.52 -4.10
N THR A 115 -8.79 3.82 -5.40
CA THR A 115 -9.83 4.72 -5.94
C THR A 115 -11.23 4.18 -5.67
N SER A 116 -11.44 2.88 -5.80
CA SER A 116 -12.73 2.24 -5.54
C SER A 116 -13.10 2.27 -4.06
N ALA A 117 -12.19 1.80 -3.19
CA ALA A 117 -12.45 1.68 -1.76
C ALA A 117 -12.59 3.07 -1.09
N LEU A 118 -11.57 3.92 -1.21
CA LEU A 118 -11.56 5.23 -0.59
C LEU A 118 -12.54 6.19 -1.27
N GLY A 119 -12.67 6.10 -2.61
CA GLY A 119 -13.58 6.94 -3.38
C GLY A 119 -15.04 6.73 -3.01
N SER A 120 -15.46 5.47 -2.81
CA SER A 120 -16.82 5.15 -2.39
C SER A 120 -17.21 5.73 -1.02
N MET A 121 -16.23 5.87 -0.13
CA MET A 121 -16.42 6.43 1.23
C MET A 121 -16.21 7.94 1.29
N LEU A 122 -15.08 8.41 0.75
CA LEU A 122 -14.64 9.79 0.96
C LEU A 122 -15.28 10.79 0.00
N VAL A 123 -15.57 10.41 -1.24
CA VAL A 123 -16.21 11.34 -2.19
C VAL A 123 -17.59 11.80 -1.70
N PRO A 124 -18.51 10.90 -1.27
CA PRO A 124 -19.78 11.34 -0.70
C PRO A 124 -19.63 12.10 0.64
N ALA A 125 -18.65 11.75 1.46
CA ALA A 125 -18.38 12.45 2.71
C ALA A 125 -17.87 13.88 2.45
N MET A 126 -17.00 14.06 1.47
CA MET A 126 -16.50 15.36 1.04
C MET A 126 -17.63 16.23 0.46
N GLU A 127 -18.52 15.66 -0.37
CA GLU A 127 -19.68 16.38 -0.90
C GLU A 127 -20.58 16.91 0.23
N LYS A 128 -20.87 16.09 1.24
CA LYS A 128 -21.66 16.50 2.42
C LYS A 128 -21.01 17.62 3.23
N GLU A 129 -19.70 17.72 3.18
CA GLU A 129 -18.97 18.81 3.85
C GLU A 129 -18.79 20.06 2.98
N GLY A 130 -19.30 20.07 1.75
CA GLY A 130 -19.29 21.24 0.88
C GLY A 130 -18.21 21.24 -0.19
N TYR A 131 -17.47 20.14 -0.38
CA TYR A 131 -16.57 20.01 -1.52
C TYR A 131 -17.36 19.78 -2.80
N THR A 132 -16.88 20.30 -3.92
CA THR A 132 -17.42 19.91 -5.22
C THR A 132 -17.08 18.47 -5.54
N ARG A 133 -18.01 17.71 -6.12
CA ARG A 133 -17.79 16.30 -6.52
C ARG A 133 -16.58 16.15 -7.45
N LYS A 134 -16.39 17.15 -8.34
CA LYS A 134 -15.23 17.19 -9.26
C LYS A 134 -13.92 17.23 -8.50
N TYR A 135 -13.82 18.08 -7.47
CA TYR A 135 -12.61 18.19 -6.66
C TYR A 135 -12.40 16.92 -5.83
N ALA A 136 -13.45 16.40 -5.19
CA ALA A 136 -13.37 15.18 -4.39
C ALA A 136 -12.90 13.98 -5.24
N ALA A 137 -13.49 13.78 -6.44
CA ALA A 137 -13.07 12.73 -7.35
C ALA A 137 -11.64 12.92 -7.86
N ALA A 138 -11.25 14.15 -8.19
CA ALA A 138 -9.91 14.46 -8.69
C ALA A 138 -8.82 14.19 -7.63
N ILE A 139 -9.02 14.63 -6.39
CA ILE A 139 -8.04 14.39 -5.32
C ILE A 139 -7.95 12.90 -4.96
N THR A 140 -9.07 12.18 -4.96
CA THR A 140 -9.07 10.74 -4.74
C THR A 140 -8.31 10.00 -5.83
N ALA A 141 -8.56 10.32 -7.09
CA ALA A 141 -7.84 9.71 -8.20
C ALA A 141 -6.34 10.04 -8.18
N ALA A 142 -5.98 11.30 -7.87
CA ALA A 142 -4.59 11.71 -7.77
C ALA A 142 -3.86 11.03 -6.61
N SER A 143 -4.49 10.90 -5.43
CA SER A 143 -3.89 10.24 -4.28
C SER A 143 -3.76 8.73 -4.46
N SER A 144 -4.67 8.10 -5.19
CA SER A 144 -4.63 6.66 -5.45
C SER A 144 -3.43 6.22 -6.31
N VAL A 145 -2.79 7.16 -7.05
CA VAL A 145 -1.54 6.87 -7.78
C VAL A 145 -0.40 6.46 -6.84
N ILE A 146 -0.48 6.81 -5.56
CA ILE A 146 0.48 6.41 -4.52
C ILE A 146 0.45 4.89 -4.29
N GLY A 147 -0.72 4.24 -4.51
CA GLY A 147 -0.92 2.80 -4.28
C GLY A 147 0.15 1.90 -4.93
N PRO A 148 0.39 2.01 -6.24
CA PRO A 148 1.44 1.24 -6.91
C PRO A 148 2.87 1.62 -6.55
N ILE A 149 3.10 2.76 -5.88
CA ILE A 149 4.44 3.27 -5.56
C ILE A 149 4.88 2.85 -4.15
N ILE A 150 3.97 2.88 -3.17
CA ILE A 150 4.27 2.43 -1.81
C ILE A 150 4.13 0.89 -1.74
N PRO A 151 5.15 0.16 -1.24
CA PRO A 151 5.09 -1.29 -1.14
C PRO A 151 4.09 -1.76 -0.04
N PRO A 152 3.52 -3.00 -0.21
CA PRO A 152 3.74 -3.93 -1.32
C PRO A 152 2.94 -3.56 -2.57
N SER A 153 3.57 -3.69 -3.75
CA SER A 153 2.95 -3.34 -5.03
C SER A 153 3.08 -4.48 -6.04
N GLY A 154 1.95 -4.93 -6.58
CA GLY A 154 1.93 -5.97 -7.62
C GLY A 154 2.69 -5.56 -8.88
N ILE A 155 2.61 -4.28 -9.26
CA ILE A 155 3.32 -3.75 -10.43
C ILE A 155 4.84 -3.77 -10.21
N MET A 156 5.32 -3.45 -9.01
CA MET A 156 6.75 -3.54 -8.68
C MET A 156 7.25 -4.98 -8.72
N ILE A 157 6.44 -5.96 -8.31
CA ILE A 157 6.80 -7.38 -8.39
C ILE A 157 6.96 -7.80 -9.84
N ILE A 158 5.99 -7.43 -10.72
CA ILE A 158 6.07 -7.73 -12.16
C ILE A 158 7.30 -7.06 -12.77
N TYR A 159 7.54 -5.79 -12.45
CA TYR A 159 8.70 -5.05 -12.95
C TYR A 159 10.01 -5.72 -12.51
N ALA A 160 10.14 -6.06 -11.23
CA ALA A 160 11.32 -6.75 -10.71
C ALA A 160 11.57 -8.07 -11.43
N TYR A 161 10.52 -8.86 -11.63
CA TYR A 161 10.62 -10.13 -12.36
C TYR A 161 11.09 -9.94 -13.80
N VAL A 162 10.48 -9.01 -14.53
CA VAL A 162 10.82 -8.78 -15.95
C VAL A 162 12.23 -8.23 -16.12
N MET A 163 12.68 -7.37 -15.20
CA MET A 163 13.99 -6.73 -15.24
C MET A 163 15.10 -7.57 -14.60
N GLY A 164 14.76 -8.66 -13.90
CA GLY A 164 15.72 -9.48 -13.16
C GLY A 164 16.26 -8.76 -11.90
N GLU A 165 15.48 -7.82 -11.34
CA GLU A 165 15.86 -7.02 -10.20
C GLU A 165 15.28 -7.57 -8.88
N SER A 166 15.84 -7.15 -7.76
CA SER A 166 15.34 -7.56 -6.44
C SER A 166 14.03 -6.87 -6.10
N VAL A 167 12.98 -7.65 -5.82
CA VAL A 167 11.68 -7.14 -5.35
C VAL A 167 11.84 -6.33 -4.08
N ALA A 168 12.67 -6.80 -3.12
CA ALA A 168 12.92 -6.09 -1.87
C ALA A 168 13.60 -4.74 -2.08
N ALA A 169 14.58 -4.67 -2.97
CA ALA A 169 15.27 -3.42 -3.30
C ALA A 169 14.32 -2.40 -3.92
N LEU A 170 13.43 -2.84 -4.82
CA LEU A 170 12.39 -1.99 -5.41
C LEU A 170 11.37 -1.52 -4.37
N PHE A 171 10.97 -2.38 -3.47
CA PHE A 171 10.06 -2.01 -2.38
C PHE A 171 10.67 -0.93 -1.49
N LEU A 172 11.93 -1.10 -1.07
CA LEU A 172 12.62 -0.09 -0.28
C LEU A 172 12.79 1.24 -1.05
N ALA A 173 13.11 1.16 -2.33
CA ALA A 173 13.25 2.34 -3.18
C ALA A 173 11.93 3.10 -3.39
N GLY A 174 10.78 2.41 -3.38
CA GLY A 174 9.44 3.01 -3.58
C GLY A 174 8.92 3.82 -2.40
N ILE A 175 9.42 3.58 -1.17
CA ILE A 175 8.91 4.26 0.03
C ILE A 175 9.11 5.77 -0.05
N VAL A 176 10.32 6.21 -0.35
CA VAL A 176 10.66 7.64 -0.37
C VAL A 176 9.89 8.40 -1.45
N PRO A 177 9.87 7.96 -2.72
CA PRO A 177 9.04 8.59 -3.75
C PRO A 177 7.56 8.62 -3.41
N GLY A 178 7.01 7.52 -2.87
CA GLY A 178 5.61 7.45 -2.48
C GLY A 178 5.24 8.47 -1.40
N ILE A 179 6.08 8.60 -0.37
CA ILE A 179 5.90 9.63 0.67
C ILE A 179 6.01 11.03 0.08
N LEU A 180 6.99 11.28 -0.80
CA LEU A 180 7.18 12.59 -1.44
C LEU A 180 5.96 12.99 -2.29
N VAL A 181 5.38 12.07 -3.04
CA VAL A 181 4.14 12.30 -3.81
C VAL A 181 3.00 12.65 -2.87
N GLY A 182 2.81 11.88 -1.80
CA GLY A 182 1.77 12.14 -0.79
C GLY A 182 1.92 13.50 -0.13
N VAL A 183 3.10 13.82 0.35
CA VAL A 183 3.39 15.13 0.96
C VAL A 183 3.21 16.26 -0.06
N GLY A 184 3.64 16.07 -1.30
CA GLY A 184 3.43 17.03 -2.40
C GLY A 184 1.95 17.31 -2.64
N LEU A 185 1.11 16.26 -2.68
CA LEU A 185 -0.34 16.41 -2.79
C LEU A 185 -0.94 17.13 -1.58
N MET A 186 -0.49 16.83 -0.36
CA MET A 186 -0.94 17.51 0.85
C MET A 186 -0.59 19.01 0.82
N ILE A 187 0.62 19.34 0.38
CA ILE A 187 1.04 20.73 0.18
C ILE A 187 0.17 21.41 -0.89
N MET A 188 -0.08 20.72 -2.01
CA MET A 188 -0.94 21.24 -3.09
C MET A 188 -2.36 21.52 -2.57
N VAL A 189 -2.96 20.60 -1.80
CA VAL A 189 -4.27 20.82 -1.16
C VAL A 189 -4.24 22.07 -0.29
N ARG A 190 -3.18 22.25 0.49
CA ARG A 190 -3.04 23.42 1.37
C ARG A 190 -2.93 24.72 0.60
N LEU A 191 -2.13 24.75 -0.47
CA LEU A 191 -1.90 25.93 -1.30
C LEU A 191 -3.13 26.30 -2.15
N THR A 192 -3.91 25.32 -2.54
CA THR A 192 -5.10 25.51 -3.38
C THR A 192 -6.39 25.66 -2.58
N ALA A 193 -6.31 25.57 -1.24
CA ALA A 193 -7.48 25.62 -0.37
C ALA A 193 -8.33 26.88 -0.54
N ASP A 194 -7.69 28.05 -0.73
CA ASP A 194 -8.37 29.32 -0.95
C ASP A 194 -8.96 29.43 -2.36
N LYS A 195 -8.25 28.90 -3.36
CA LYS A 195 -8.69 28.94 -4.77
C LYS A 195 -9.96 28.11 -5.03
N TYR A 196 -10.10 27.00 -4.34
CA TYR A 196 -11.24 26.09 -4.47
C TYR A 196 -12.26 26.24 -3.35
N ASP A 197 -12.13 27.27 -2.51
CA ASP A 197 -13.00 27.54 -1.36
C ASP A 197 -13.25 26.27 -0.51
N LEU A 198 -12.15 25.60 -0.16
CA LEU A 198 -12.26 24.36 0.60
C LEU A 198 -12.80 24.62 2.01
N PRO A 199 -13.68 23.74 2.50
CA PRO A 199 -14.29 23.87 3.80
C PRO A 199 -13.30 24.12 4.93
N ALA A 200 -13.68 24.98 5.88
CA ALA A 200 -12.90 25.21 7.08
C ALA A 200 -12.77 23.93 7.91
N ALA A 201 -11.68 23.84 8.63
CA ALA A 201 -11.43 22.71 9.53
C ALA A 201 -12.58 22.51 10.52
N LYS A 202 -13.12 21.31 10.57
CA LYS A 202 -14.07 20.90 11.59
C LYS A 202 -13.38 19.93 12.55
N ARG A 203 -13.49 20.16 13.86
CA ARG A 203 -13.11 19.14 14.84
C ARG A 203 -14.03 17.95 14.67
N VAL A 204 -13.49 16.83 14.23
CA VAL A 204 -14.24 15.58 14.18
C VAL A 204 -14.36 15.07 15.61
N VAL A 205 -15.56 15.13 16.15
CA VAL A 205 -15.89 14.43 17.39
C VAL A 205 -16.09 12.96 16.98
N LEU A 206 -15.10 12.14 17.27
CA LEU A 206 -15.22 10.70 17.13
C LEU A 206 -16.26 10.21 18.15
N GLN A 207 -17.48 9.96 17.69
CA GLN A 207 -18.55 9.46 18.55
C GLN A 207 -18.17 8.07 19.05
N GLY A 208 -18.11 7.96 20.38
CA GLY A 208 -17.90 6.83 21.25
C GLY A 208 -17.89 5.42 20.65
N THR A 209 -16.75 4.99 20.15
CA THR A 209 -16.54 3.60 19.77
C THR A 209 -15.89 2.87 20.93
N THR A 210 -16.64 2.00 21.58
CA THR A 210 -16.10 1.09 22.60
C THR A 210 -15.29 -0.01 21.91
N MET A 211 -14.04 -0.21 22.32
CA MET A 211 -13.22 -1.35 21.86
C MET A 211 -13.65 -2.61 22.60
N GLY A 212 -13.82 -3.72 21.89
CA GLY A 212 -13.97 -5.03 22.49
C GLY A 212 -12.71 -5.45 23.27
N ALA A 213 -12.87 -6.30 24.29
CA ALA A 213 -11.74 -6.75 25.12
C ALA A 213 -10.64 -7.43 24.28
N VAL A 214 -11.02 -8.26 23.31
CA VAL A 214 -10.09 -8.95 22.41
C VAL A 214 -9.34 -7.93 21.53
N GLU A 215 -10.05 -6.98 20.94
CA GLU A 215 -9.49 -5.92 20.09
C GLU A 215 -8.49 -5.05 20.89
N TRP A 216 -8.81 -4.79 22.16
CA TRP A 216 -7.92 -4.04 23.06
C TRP A 216 -6.61 -4.78 23.32
N TRP A 217 -6.68 -6.10 23.63
CA TRP A 217 -5.50 -6.93 23.90
C TRP A 217 -4.63 -7.11 22.64
N VAL A 218 -5.25 -7.39 21.49
CA VAL A 218 -4.55 -7.52 20.22
C VAL A 218 -3.81 -6.23 19.87
N SER A 219 -4.50 -5.08 19.95
CA SER A 219 -3.90 -3.79 19.73
C SER A 219 -2.77 -3.49 20.73
N PHE A 220 -2.97 -3.83 22.02
CA PHE A 220 -1.97 -3.63 23.06
C PHE A 220 -0.66 -4.37 22.78
N ILE A 221 -0.75 -5.63 22.35
CA ILE A 221 0.41 -6.47 22.03
C ILE A 221 1.06 -5.99 20.74
N LEU A 222 0.30 -5.83 19.67
CA LEU A 222 0.82 -5.47 18.35
C LEU A 222 1.55 -4.13 18.36
N VAL A 223 1.02 -3.11 19.04
CA VAL A 223 1.67 -1.79 19.14
C VAL A 223 3.05 -1.90 19.77
N ARG A 224 3.15 -2.62 20.88
CA ARG A 224 4.42 -2.75 21.59
C ARG A 224 5.43 -3.57 20.82
N LEU A 225 4.97 -4.63 20.22
CA LEU A 225 5.79 -5.51 19.39
C LEU A 225 6.36 -4.75 18.19
N ASN A 226 5.53 -3.95 17.51
CA ASN A 226 5.99 -3.19 16.35
C ASN A 226 6.97 -2.07 16.73
N ILE A 227 6.65 -1.26 17.75
CA ILE A 227 7.56 -0.22 18.22
C ILE A 227 8.87 -0.86 18.75
N GLY A 228 8.75 -1.98 19.47
CA GLY A 228 9.90 -2.74 19.96
C GLY A 228 10.77 -3.27 18.84
N LEU A 229 10.19 -3.83 17.77
CA LEU A 229 10.93 -4.30 16.59
C LEU A 229 11.61 -3.15 15.85
N ILE A 230 10.96 -1.98 15.73
CA ILE A 230 11.58 -0.79 15.15
C ILE A 230 12.77 -0.33 16.00
N ILE A 231 12.61 -0.24 17.32
CA ILE A 231 13.70 0.15 18.22
C ILE A 231 14.84 -0.88 18.13
N TRP A 232 14.49 -2.17 18.11
CA TRP A 232 15.48 -3.24 17.99
C TRP A 232 16.26 -3.20 16.68
N SER A 233 15.60 -2.86 15.57
CA SER A 233 16.24 -2.72 14.25
C SER A 233 17.23 -1.56 14.18
N LEU A 234 17.13 -0.59 15.10
CA LEU A 234 18.07 0.53 15.21
C LEU A 234 19.27 0.24 16.12
N VAL A 235 19.25 -0.88 16.87
CA VAL A 235 20.38 -1.29 17.72
C VAL A 235 21.44 -1.93 16.82
N PRO A 236 22.66 -1.38 16.73
CA PRO A 236 23.74 -1.96 15.94
C PRO A 236 24.30 -3.20 16.68
N LEU A 237 23.74 -4.36 16.39
CA LEU A 237 24.30 -5.63 16.83
C LEU A 237 25.29 -6.09 15.76
N GLY A 238 26.53 -6.44 16.17
CA GLY A 238 27.51 -7.03 15.25
C GLY A 238 27.05 -8.38 14.71
N GLU A 239 27.52 -8.75 13.52
CA GLU A 239 27.15 -10.01 12.86
C GLU A 239 27.44 -11.26 13.73
N ASP A 240 28.38 -11.15 14.67
CA ASP A 240 28.75 -12.21 15.60
C ASP A 240 28.05 -12.17 16.97
N ALA A 241 26.96 -11.40 17.09
CA ALA A 241 26.24 -11.27 18.36
C ALA A 241 25.66 -12.62 18.80
N SER A 242 25.94 -13.00 20.07
CA SER A 242 25.42 -14.24 20.64
C SER A 242 23.85 -14.23 20.67
N ALA A 243 23.24 -15.41 20.58
CA ALA A 243 21.80 -15.54 20.66
C ALA A 243 21.24 -14.89 21.95
N THR A 244 21.95 -14.99 23.05
CA THR A 244 21.56 -14.35 24.32
C THR A 244 21.59 -12.84 24.25
N ALA A 245 22.56 -12.24 23.55
CA ALA A 245 22.64 -10.78 23.35
C ALA A 245 21.46 -10.29 22.48
N ASN A 246 21.09 -11.06 21.45
CA ASN A 246 19.93 -10.75 20.60
C ASN A 246 18.62 -10.78 21.37
N TRP A 247 18.40 -11.79 22.23
CA TRP A 247 17.18 -11.84 23.04
C TRP A 247 17.13 -10.76 24.13
N LEU A 248 18.27 -10.42 24.75
CA LEU A 248 18.35 -9.33 25.72
C LEU A 248 18.09 -7.97 25.07
N SER A 249 18.66 -7.72 23.89
CA SER A 249 18.42 -6.47 23.14
C SER A 249 16.98 -6.34 22.69
N LEU A 250 16.33 -7.41 22.25
CA LEU A 250 14.90 -7.44 21.92
C LEU A 250 14.04 -7.15 23.17
N GLY A 251 14.37 -7.78 24.30
CA GLY A 251 13.70 -7.51 25.58
C GLY A 251 13.83 -6.05 26.02
N GLY A 252 15.03 -5.48 25.90
CA GLY A 252 15.30 -4.07 26.17
C GLY A 252 14.51 -3.13 25.25
N ALA A 253 14.46 -3.45 23.95
CA ALA A 253 13.69 -2.69 22.98
C ALA A 253 12.18 -2.71 23.27
N LEU A 254 11.63 -3.85 23.68
CA LEU A 254 10.23 -3.98 24.08
C LEU A 254 9.91 -3.18 25.36
N LEU A 255 10.84 -3.16 26.33
CA LEU A 255 10.70 -2.33 27.54
C LEU A 255 10.77 -0.84 27.20
N ALA A 256 11.70 -0.44 26.32
CA ALA A 256 11.80 0.93 25.84
C ALA A 256 10.53 1.37 25.09
N ALA A 257 9.98 0.49 24.22
CA ALA A 257 8.70 0.72 23.55
C ALA A 257 7.55 0.90 24.53
N HIS A 258 7.51 0.12 25.61
CA HIS A 258 6.52 0.26 26.65
C HIS A 258 6.64 1.60 27.40
N GLY A 259 7.86 1.99 27.75
CA GLY A 259 8.15 3.27 28.40
C GLY A 259 7.77 4.47 27.52
N LEU A 260 8.13 4.42 26.22
CA LEU A 260 7.75 5.43 25.23
C LEU A 260 6.23 5.56 25.13
N PHE A 261 5.53 4.42 25.09
CA PHE A 261 4.07 4.41 25.04
C PHE A 261 3.43 5.02 26.29
N LEU A 262 3.99 4.76 27.49
CA LEU A 262 3.51 5.38 28.71
C LEU A 262 3.74 6.89 28.71
N GLY A 263 4.88 7.37 28.19
CA GLY A 263 5.16 8.80 28.04
C GLY A 263 4.18 9.48 27.07
N ILE A 264 3.98 8.89 25.89
CA ILE A 264 3.01 9.39 24.91
C ILE A 264 1.59 9.39 25.47
N ARG A 265 1.24 8.42 26.31
CA ARG A 265 -0.07 8.34 26.96
C ARG A 265 -0.39 9.56 27.81
N GLN A 266 0.60 10.22 28.38
CA GLN A 266 0.39 11.44 29.19
C GLN A 266 0.16 12.67 28.32
N LEU A 267 0.72 12.70 27.10
CA LEU A 267 0.66 13.82 26.17
C LEU A 267 -0.59 13.81 25.29
N VAL A 268 -1.20 12.64 25.11
CA VAL A 268 -2.25 12.42 24.09
C VAL A 268 -3.62 12.19 24.76
N GLY A 269 -4.65 12.91 24.29
CA GLY A 269 -6.03 12.79 24.79
C GLY A 269 -6.62 11.39 24.63
N HIS A 270 -7.62 11.06 25.45
CA HIS A 270 -8.23 9.71 25.50
C HIS A 270 -8.81 9.27 24.17
N ASP A 271 -9.53 10.15 23.45
CA ASP A 271 -10.22 9.81 22.21
C ASP A 271 -9.24 9.54 21.05
N PHE A 272 -8.19 10.36 20.94
CA PHE A 272 -7.14 10.15 19.97
C PHE A 272 -6.39 8.83 20.22
N ARG A 273 -6.17 8.45 21.47
CA ARG A 273 -5.57 7.15 21.83
C ARG A 273 -6.42 5.97 21.41
N LEU A 274 -7.74 6.08 21.50
CA LEU A 274 -8.68 5.05 21.09
C LEU A 274 -8.61 4.82 19.59
N VAL A 275 -8.59 5.90 18.80
CA VAL A 275 -8.46 5.84 17.35
C VAL A 275 -7.11 5.28 16.93
N CYS A 276 -6.03 5.76 17.56
CA CYS A 276 -4.69 5.19 17.29
C CYS A 276 -4.64 3.70 17.58
N LYS A 277 -5.23 3.22 18.67
CA LYS A 277 -5.27 1.78 18.98
C LYS A 277 -6.01 0.96 17.93
N ARG A 278 -7.10 1.47 17.38
CA ARG A 278 -7.86 0.80 16.33
C ARG A 278 -7.11 0.77 15.00
N ALA A 279 -6.49 1.87 14.65
CA ALA A 279 -5.70 1.99 13.42
C ALA A 279 -4.38 1.21 13.49
N LEU A 280 -3.85 0.98 14.70
CA LEU A 280 -2.58 0.28 14.89
C LEU A 280 -2.65 -1.23 14.63
N VAL A 281 -3.82 -1.82 14.46
CA VAL A 281 -3.94 -3.22 14.02
C VAL A 281 -3.52 -3.37 12.54
N PRO A 282 -3.95 -2.53 11.59
CA PRO A 282 -3.57 -2.62 10.19
C PRO A 282 -2.24 -1.96 9.83
N LEU A 283 -1.83 -0.89 10.53
CA LEU A 283 -0.59 -0.15 10.23
C LEU A 283 0.70 -0.97 10.34
N PRO A 284 0.83 -1.95 11.26
CA PRO A 284 2.03 -2.77 11.35
C PRO A 284 2.27 -3.70 10.17
N THR A 285 1.25 -4.07 9.41
CA THR A 285 1.41 -5.07 8.34
C THR A 285 2.47 -4.67 7.31
N PRO A 286 2.48 -3.45 6.74
CA PRO A 286 3.55 -3.01 5.86
C PRO A 286 4.92 -2.93 6.56
N LEU A 287 4.93 -2.49 7.83
CA LEU A 287 6.16 -2.38 8.62
C LEU A 287 6.75 -3.75 8.98
N LEU A 288 5.89 -4.74 9.29
CA LEU A 288 6.31 -6.11 9.54
C LEU A 288 6.88 -6.77 8.28
N LEU A 289 6.24 -6.53 7.12
CA LEU A 289 6.75 -7.02 5.84
C LEU A 289 8.12 -6.42 5.53
N LEU A 290 8.26 -5.10 5.60
CA LEU A 290 9.51 -4.41 5.31
C LEU A 290 10.59 -4.68 6.36
N GLY A 291 10.21 -4.74 7.63
CA GLY A 291 11.10 -5.10 8.73
C GLY A 291 11.58 -6.55 8.64
N GLY A 292 10.69 -7.49 8.32
CA GLY A 292 11.00 -8.89 8.11
C GLY A 292 11.94 -9.14 6.93
N LEU A 293 11.75 -8.40 5.83
CA LEU A 293 12.65 -8.39 4.67
C LEU A 293 14.05 -7.88 5.05
N ARG A 294 14.14 -6.82 5.86
CA ARG A 294 15.42 -6.24 6.27
C ARG A 294 16.21 -7.13 7.24
N VAL A 295 15.52 -7.82 8.13
CA VAL A 295 16.14 -8.72 9.14
C VAL A 295 16.40 -10.12 8.57
N GLY A 296 15.96 -10.39 7.32
CA GLY A 296 16.13 -11.71 6.68
C GLY A 296 15.23 -12.81 7.25
N LEU A 297 14.14 -12.42 7.96
CA LEU A 297 13.13 -13.38 8.41
C LEU A 297 12.32 -13.94 7.23
N PHE A 298 12.19 -13.14 6.19
CA PHE A 298 11.58 -13.52 4.92
C PHE A 298 12.59 -13.16 3.82
N PRO A 299 13.20 -14.15 3.14
CA PRO A 299 13.98 -13.85 1.94
C PRO A 299 13.06 -13.19 0.90
N PRO A 300 13.54 -12.19 0.16
CA PRO A 300 12.72 -11.44 -0.80
C PRO A 300 12.23 -12.29 -1.98
N THR A 301 12.69 -13.51 -2.06
CA THR A 301 12.40 -14.48 -3.12
C THR A 301 11.79 -15.79 -2.60
N GLU A 302 11.59 -15.94 -1.29
CA GLU A 302 10.97 -17.14 -0.68
C GLU A 302 9.64 -16.85 0.06
#